data_558890d91f382218487a02d7715f2bb8
#
_entry.id   558890d91f382218487a02d7715f2bb8
#
_cell.length_a   1.000
_cell.length_b   1.000
_cell.length_c   1.000
_cell.angle_alpha   90.00
_cell.angle_beta   90.00
_cell.angle_gamma   90.00
#
_symmetry.space_group_name_H-M   'P 1'
#
loop_
_entity.id
_entity.type
_entity.pdbx_description
1 polymer ?
#
loop_
_entity_poly.entity_id
_entity_poly.type
_entity_poly.pdbx_seq_one_letter_code
_entity_poly.pdbx_strand_id
1 'polypeptide(L)'
;PETQDFADSVMLWSDHFTPPEGEESTLLSSHPYLGQRFQFLPKDQADPKAPMLAAIYNFTFASMPSMGLSGASISGMRFGVEKLTRGIARDLFVEDGEKHLESLLSYDTEELISLDPPTV
;
A
#
# COMPACT_ATOMS: atom_id res chain seq x y z
N PRO A 1 -12.39 -22.12 7.61
CA PRO A 1 -13.28 -21.09 8.17
C PRO A 1 -12.65 -19.70 8.19
N GLU A 2 -11.38 -19.57 8.61
CA GLU A 2 -10.70 -18.27 8.77
C GLU A 2 -10.40 -17.56 7.45
N THR A 3 -10.10 -18.30 6.38
CA THR A 3 -9.81 -17.74 5.05
C THR A 3 -11.04 -17.14 4.38
N GLN A 4 -12.22 -17.71 4.63
CA GLN A 4 -13.47 -17.20 4.08
C GLN A 4 -13.87 -15.88 4.75
N ASP A 5 -13.67 -15.80 6.05
CA ASP A 5 -13.94 -14.62 6.87
C ASP A 5 -13.06 -13.41 6.48
N PHE A 6 -11.82 -13.66 6.01
CA PHE A 6 -10.95 -12.60 5.48
C PHE A 6 -11.45 -12.05 4.14
N ALA A 7 -11.83 -12.93 3.20
CA ALA A 7 -12.31 -12.54 1.89
C ALA A 7 -13.61 -11.71 1.96
N ASP A 8 -14.47 -12.01 2.92
CA ASP A 8 -15.73 -11.31 3.12
C ASP A 8 -15.55 -9.87 3.60
N SER A 9 -14.43 -9.55 4.25
CA SER A 9 -14.10 -8.19 4.71
C SER A 9 -13.43 -7.33 3.63
N VAL A 10 -13.00 -7.91 2.50
CA VAL A 10 -12.34 -7.18 1.41
C VAL A 10 -13.37 -6.46 0.55
N MET A 11 -13.14 -5.16 0.28
CA MET A 11 -13.95 -4.38 -0.65
C MET A 11 -13.76 -4.89 -2.09
N LEU A 12 -14.85 -5.18 -2.77
CA LEU A 12 -14.88 -5.56 -4.17
C LEU A 12 -15.33 -4.40 -5.06
N TRP A 13 -15.09 -4.50 -6.36
CA TRP A 13 -15.60 -3.52 -7.31
C TRP A 13 -17.12 -3.41 -7.28
N SER A 14 -17.86 -4.52 -7.06
CA SER A 14 -19.30 -4.51 -6.86
C SER A 14 -19.78 -3.70 -5.65
N ASP A 15 -18.93 -3.54 -4.63
CA ASP A 15 -19.26 -2.73 -3.45
C ASP A 15 -19.02 -1.22 -3.69
N HIS A 16 -18.17 -0.88 -4.67
CA HIS A 16 -17.73 0.48 -4.92
C HIS A 16 -18.39 1.13 -6.14
N PHE A 17 -18.69 0.35 -7.18
CA PHE A 17 -19.17 0.85 -8.47
C PHE A 17 -20.35 0.04 -9.01
N THR A 18 -21.38 0.75 -9.46
CA THR A 18 -22.52 0.17 -10.19
C THR A 18 -22.36 0.51 -11.67
N PRO A 19 -22.15 -0.48 -12.54
CA PRO A 19 -22.02 -0.23 -13.98
C PRO A 19 -23.34 0.24 -14.60
N PRO A 20 -23.30 0.94 -15.75
CA PRO A 20 -24.48 1.23 -16.55
C PRO A 20 -25.19 -0.06 -16.98
N GLU A 21 -26.49 0.06 -17.27
CA GLU A 21 -27.30 -1.06 -17.75
C GLU A 21 -26.72 -1.63 -19.06
N GLY A 22 -26.50 -2.94 -19.08
CA GLY A 22 -25.91 -3.66 -20.22
C GLY A 22 -24.38 -3.69 -20.26
N GLU A 23 -23.70 -3.06 -19.30
CA GLU A 23 -22.24 -3.08 -19.17
C GLU A 23 -21.76 -3.88 -17.93
N GLU A 24 -22.64 -4.69 -17.36
CA GLU A 24 -22.35 -5.51 -16.19
C GLU A 24 -21.32 -6.61 -16.52
N SER A 25 -20.33 -6.77 -15.68
CA SER A 25 -19.33 -7.83 -15.77
C SER A 25 -19.16 -8.50 -14.42
N THR A 26 -19.68 -9.72 -14.29
CA THR A 26 -19.52 -10.52 -13.06
C THR A 26 -18.04 -10.76 -12.73
N LEU A 27 -17.21 -10.92 -13.76
CA LEU A 27 -15.77 -11.12 -13.56
C LEU A 27 -15.12 -9.87 -12.96
N LEU A 28 -15.34 -8.69 -13.55
CA LEU A 28 -14.74 -7.46 -13.06
C LEU A 28 -15.25 -7.06 -11.69
N SER A 29 -16.56 -7.20 -11.46
CA SER A 29 -17.21 -6.85 -10.20
C SER A 29 -16.76 -7.72 -9.02
N SER A 30 -16.29 -8.95 -9.27
CA SER A 30 -15.72 -9.85 -8.24
C SER A 30 -14.26 -9.59 -7.88
N HIS A 31 -13.58 -8.68 -8.60
CA HIS A 31 -12.20 -8.34 -8.26
C HIS A 31 -12.14 -7.40 -7.05
N PRO A 32 -11.05 -7.45 -6.26
CA PRO A 32 -10.85 -6.53 -5.16
C PRO A 32 -10.69 -5.10 -5.66
N TYR A 33 -11.38 -4.16 -5.01
CA TYR A 33 -11.14 -2.74 -5.18
C TYR A 33 -9.97 -2.32 -4.28
N LEU A 34 -8.85 -1.96 -4.89
CA LEU A 34 -7.59 -1.71 -4.18
C LEU A 34 -7.34 -0.21 -3.98
N GLY A 35 -6.64 0.10 -2.92
CA GLY A 35 -6.09 1.43 -2.71
C GLY A 35 -4.93 1.74 -3.65
N GLN A 36 -4.53 3.01 -3.70
CA GLN A 36 -3.54 3.52 -4.67
C GLN A 36 -2.15 2.87 -4.60
N ARG A 37 -1.85 2.13 -3.53
CA ARG A 37 -0.57 1.44 -3.32
C ARG A 37 -0.70 -0.08 -3.39
N PHE A 38 -1.74 -0.61 -4.04
CA PHE A 38 -2.09 -2.02 -4.15
C PHE A 38 -2.61 -2.66 -2.84
N GLN A 39 -2.82 -1.88 -1.77
CA GLN A 39 -3.35 -2.41 -0.52
C GLN A 39 -4.83 -2.77 -0.65
N PHE A 40 -5.25 -3.81 0.06
CA PHE A 40 -6.66 -4.11 0.21
C PHE A 40 -7.36 -3.00 0.97
N LEU A 41 -8.62 -2.77 0.62
CA LEU A 41 -9.50 -1.87 1.34
C LEU A 41 -10.59 -2.69 2.05
N PRO A 42 -10.92 -2.36 3.31
CA PRO A 42 -12.00 -3.01 4.02
C PRO A 42 -13.37 -2.52 3.49
N LYS A 43 -14.37 -3.41 3.46
CA LYS A 43 -15.77 -3.02 3.21
C LYS A 43 -16.28 -2.07 4.29
N ASP A 44 -15.93 -2.36 5.54
CA ASP A 44 -16.26 -1.55 6.71
C ASP A 44 -14.99 -1.07 7.39
N GLN A 45 -14.83 0.24 7.52
CA GLN A 45 -13.70 0.86 8.22
C GLN A 45 -13.73 0.58 9.73
N ALA A 46 -14.89 0.22 10.29
CA ALA A 46 -15.03 -0.15 11.69
C ALA A 46 -14.72 -1.64 11.96
N ASP A 47 -14.50 -2.44 10.90
CA ASP A 47 -14.09 -3.85 11.05
C ASP A 47 -12.74 -3.92 11.79
N PRO A 48 -12.63 -4.70 12.89
CA PRO A 48 -11.36 -4.91 13.58
C PRO A 48 -10.21 -5.40 12.68
N LYS A 49 -10.53 -6.00 11.54
CA LYS A 49 -9.56 -6.48 10.53
C LYS A 49 -9.09 -5.37 9.57
N ALA A 50 -9.72 -4.19 9.58
CA ALA A 50 -9.40 -3.11 8.65
C ALA A 50 -7.91 -2.72 8.64
N PRO A 51 -7.21 -2.58 9.78
CA PRO A 51 -5.77 -2.30 9.79
C PRO A 51 -4.93 -3.42 9.16
N MET A 52 -5.31 -4.68 9.42
CA MET A 52 -4.62 -5.84 8.85
C MET A 52 -4.80 -5.90 7.32
N LEU A 53 -6.03 -5.65 6.82
CA LEU A 53 -6.31 -5.58 5.38
C LEU A 53 -5.47 -4.50 4.69
N ALA A 54 -5.39 -3.31 5.29
CA ALA A 54 -4.62 -2.19 4.77
C ALA A 54 -3.10 -2.46 4.72
N ALA A 55 -2.60 -3.42 5.50
CA ALA A 55 -1.20 -3.84 5.50
C ALA A 55 -0.89 -4.95 4.48
N ILE A 56 -1.89 -5.45 3.75
CA ILE A 56 -1.72 -6.50 2.74
C ILE A 56 -1.83 -5.89 1.34
N TYR A 57 -0.85 -6.17 0.50
CA TYR A 57 -0.75 -5.63 -0.86
C TYR A 57 -0.99 -6.74 -1.89
N ASN A 58 -1.85 -6.46 -2.87
CA ASN A 58 -2.16 -7.38 -3.95
C ASN A 58 -1.45 -6.94 -5.24
N PHE A 59 -0.27 -7.51 -5.51
CA PHE A 59 0.47 -7.30 -6.75
C PHE A 59 0.36 -8.51 -7.67
N THR A 60 -0.88 -8.84 -8.06
CA THR A 60 -1.21 -9.96 -8.94
C THR A 60 -2.07 -9.50 -10.11
N PHE A 61 -2.45 -10.43 -10.98
CA PHE A 61 -3.41 -10.16 -12.06
C PHE A 61 -4.74 -9.58 -11.54
N ALA A 62 -5.16 -9.97 -10.34
CA ALA A 62 -6.39 -9.46 -9.72
C ALA A 62 -6.35 -7.95 -9.38
N SER A 63 -5.17 -7.32 -9.40
CA SER A 63 -5.04 -5.87 -9.23
C SER A 63 -5.36 -5.06 -10.50
N MET A 64 -5.48 -5.73 -11.66
CA MET A 64 -5.63 -5.06 -12.96
C MET A 64 -6.81 -4.09 -13.03
N PRO A 65 -8.01 -4.38 -12.54
CA PRO A 65 -9.13 -3.43 -12.61
C PRO A 65 -8.89 -2.14 -11.82
N SER A 66 -8.12 -2.21 -10.72
CA SER A 66 -7.81 -1.05 -9.88
C SER A 66 -6.55 -0.31 -10.30
N MET A 67 -5.54 -1.02 -10.80
CA MET A 67 -4.18 -0.50 -10.98
C MET A 67 -3.69 -0.57 -12.43
N GLY A 68 -4.55 -0.99 -13.37
CA GLY A 68 -4.17 -1.21 -14.76
C GLY A 68 -3.19 -2.39 -14.91
N LEU A 69 -2.43 -2.40 -16.01
CA LEU A 69 -1.53 -3.51 -16.33
C LEU A 69 -0.24 -3.56 -15.47
N SER A 70 -0.16 -2.75 -14.42
CA SER A 70 1.05 -2.59 -13.59
C SER A 70 1.57 -3.89 -12.99
N GLY A 71 0.68 -4.76 -12.49
CA GLY A 71 1.04 -6.07 -11.91
C GLY A 71 0.84 -7.25 -12.86
N ALA A 72 0.21 -7.05 -14.03
CA ALA A 72 -0.25 -8.11 -14.93
C ALA A 72 0.61 -8.25 -16.20
N SER A 73 1.51 -7.31 -16.48
CA SER A 73 2.34 -7.34 -17.69
C SER A 73 3.80 -7.03 -17.39
N ILE A 74 4.71 -7.67 -18.13
CA ILE A 74 6.16 -7.45 -17.98
C ILE A 74 6.52 -5.98 -18.25
N SER A 75 5.93 -5.36 -19.26
CA SER A 75 6.19 -3.95 -19.59
C SER A 75 5.67 -2.96 -18.55
N GLY A 76 4.55 -3.27 -17.90
CA GLY A 76 3.96 -2.45 -16.84
C GLY A 76 4.61 -2.66 -15.47
N MET A 77 5.20 -3.83 -15.25
CA MET A 77 5.71 -4.27 -13.95
C MET A 77 6.72 -3.29 -13.34
N ARG A 78 7.61 -2.69 -14.13
CA ARG A 78 8.59 -1.73 -13.63
C ARG A 78 7.95 -0.54 -12.92
N PHE A 79 6.82 -0.03 -13.45
CA PHE A 79 6.08 1.08 -12.84
C PHE A 79 5.29 0.62 -11.62
N GLY A 80 4.69 -0.58 -11.72
CA GLY A 80 3.95 -1.17 -10.61
C GLY A 80 4.83 -1.50 -9.43
N VAL A 81 6.02 -2.09 -9.65
CA VAL A 81 6.99 -2.40 -8.59
C VAL A 81 7.46 -1.12 -7.90
N GLU A 82 7.83 -0.09 -8.67
CA GLU A 82 8.24 1.20 -8.09
C GLU A 82 7.13 1.80 -7.22
N LYS A 83 5.89 1.80 -7.69
CA LYS A 83 4.75 2.31 -6.94
C LYS A 83 4.47 1.51 -5.67
N LEU A 84 4.53 0.19 -5.76
CA LEU A 84 4.35 -0.72 -4.62
C LEU A 84 5.44 -0.52 -3.57
N THR A 85 6.72 -0.55 -3.97
CA THR A 85 7.85 -0.43 -3.04
C THR A 85 7.88 0.93 -2.34
N ARG A 86 7.61 2.02 -3.06
CA ARG A 86 7.46 3.35 -2.46
C ARG A 86 6.30 3.39 -1.48
N GLY A 87 5.18 2.74 -1.81
CA GLY A 87 4.03 2.64 -0.92
C GLY A 87 4.36 1.93 0.38
N ILE A 88 4.97 0.75 0.30
CA ILE A 88 5.38 -0.05 1.47
C ILE A 88 6.39 0.73 2.32
N ALA A 89 7.44 1.28 1.70
CA ALA A 89 8.45 2.05 2.41
C ALA A 89 7.86 3.26 3.16
N ARG A 90 6.90 3.95 2.53
CA ARG A 90 6.19 5.06 3.17
C ARG A 90 5.37 4.59 4.36
N ASP A 91 4.62 3.49 4.21
CA ASP A 91 3.74 3.00 5.27
C ASP A 91 4.57 2.54 6.48
N LEU A 92 5.68 1.83 6.27
CA LEU A 92 6.62 1.46 7.33
C LEU A 92 7.28 2.69 7.99
N PHE A 93 7.69 3.69 7.20
CA PHE A 93 8.26 4.91 7.75
C PHE A 93 7.26 5.68 8.62
N VAL A 94 6.00 5.76 8.23
CA VAL A 94 4.95 6.42 9.00
C VAL A 94 4.63 5.64 10.28
N GLU A 95 4.59 4.31 10.19
CA GLU A 95 4.36 3.43 11.35
C GLU A 95 5.45 3.60 12.43
N ASP A 96 6.71 3.70 12.01
CA ASP A 96 7.87 3.89 12.90
C ASP A 96 8.20 5.37 13.18
N GLY A 97 7.35 6.31 12.81
CA GLY A 97 7.61 7.75 12.85
C GLY A 97 8.05 8.29 14.21
N GLU A 98 7.44 7.79 15.30
CA GLU A 98 7.84 8.18 16.67
C GLU A 98 9.26 7.72 17.01
N LYS A 99 9.61 6.48 16.64
CA LYS A 99 10.96 5.94 16.83
C LYS A 99 12.02 6.70 16.01
N HIS A 100 11.67 7.09 14.78
CA HIS A 100 12.54 7.91 13.94
C HIS A 100 12.78 9.29 14.55
N LEU A 101 11.72 9.92 15.08
CA LEU A 101 11.85 11.20 15.76
C LEU A 101 12.71 11.09 17.02
N GLU A 102 12.49 10.08 17.85
CA GLU A 102 13.29 9.83 19.06
C GLU A 102 14.77 9.61 18.71
N SER A 103 15.05 8.80 17.69
CA SER A 103 16.39 8.57 17.19
C SER A 103 17.05 9.87 16.70
N LEU A 104 16.32 10.71 15.99
CA LEU A 104 16.83 12.01 15.53
C LEU A 104 17.12 12.95 16.71
N LEU A 105 16.24 13.03 17.70
CA LEU A 105 16.40 13.89 18.86
C LEU A 105 17.54 13.44 19.80
N SER A 106 17.85 12.13 19.81
CA SER A 106 18.96 11.57 20.58
C SER A 106 20.31 11.61 19.86
N TYR A 107 20.32 12.04 18.59
CA TYR A 107 21.53 12.11 17.78
C TYR A 107 22.41 13.28 18.24
N ASP A 108 23.56 12.95 18.82
CA ASP A 108 24.51 13.91 19.38
C ASP A 108 25.93 13.81 18.79
N THR A 109 26.07 13.05 17.70
CA THR A 109 27.36 12.85 17.05
C THR A 109 27.66 14.03 16.13
N GLU A 110 28.79 14.72 16.39
CA GLU A 110 29.33 15.74 15.48
C GLU A 110 29.87 15.08 14.21
N GLU A 111 29.18 15.26 13.08
CA GLU A 111 29.66 14.77 11.76
C GLU A 111 30.65 15.72 11.09
N LEU A 112 30.66 16.98 11.49
CA LEU A 112 31.57 17.98 10.97
C LEU A 112 32.75 18.15 11.94
N ILE A 113 33.94 17.68 11.53
CA ILE A 113 35.20 17.99 12.21
C ILE A 113 35.48 19.48 11.98
N SER A 114 35.48 20.28 13.05
CA SER A 114 35.98 21.65 12.96
C SER A 114 37.47 21.61 12.56
N LEU A 115 37.74 22.06 11.35
CA LEU A 115 39.12 22.31 10.94
C LEU A 115 39.57 23.61 11.60
N ASP A 116 40.02 23.53 12.86
CA ASP A 116 40.74 24.65 13.46
C ASP A 116 41.98 24.94 12.60
N PRO A 117 42.19 26.21 12.22
CA PRO A 117 43.40 26.55 11.48
C PRO A 117 44.64 26.19 12.34
N PRO A 118 45.69 25.64 11.74
CA PRO A 118 46.88 25.27 12.50
C PRO A 118 47.37 26.49 13.27
N THR A 119 47.49 26.33 14.59
CA THR A 119 48.08 27.32 15.46
C THR A 119 49.55 27.54 15.02
N VAL A 120 49.83 28.74 14.50
CA VAL A 120 51.16 29.15 14.09
C VAL A 120 51.99 29.49 15.33
#